data_992b9f7b5903a4a2726d4634072ec9d6
#
_entry.id   992b9f7b5903a4a2726d4634072ec9d6
#
_cell.length_a   1.000
_cell.length_b   1.000
_cell.length_c   1.000
_cell.angle_alpha   90.00
_cell.angle_beta   90.00
_cell.angle_gamma   90.00
#
_symmetry.space_group_name_H-M   'P 1'
#
loop_
_entity.id
_entity.type
_entity.pdbx_description
1 polymer ?
#
loop_
_entity_poly.entity_id
_entity_poly.type
_entity_poly.pdbx_seq_one_letter_code
_entity_poly.pdbx_strand_id
1 'polypeptide(L)'
;MRTEEIRIIEALAGCSFVPGSSPKRFVRQLSSRDRAKALTDRQRAYLWAIAWSWRRQLPQDLVELAREKSGGVGIRGRQINKARAAA
;
A
#
# COMPACT_ATOMS: atom_id res chain seq x y z
N MET A 1 1.22 5.30 -14.14
CA MET A 1 1.64 4.30 -13.11
C MET A 1 2.35 3.14 -13.77
N ARG A 2 3.27 2.51 -13.05
CA ARG A 2 3.94 1.29 -13.52
C ARG A 2 2.98 0.11 -13.46
N THR A 3 3.22 -0.91 -14.29
CA THR A 3 2.40 -2.12 -14.31
C THR A 3 2.28 -2.76 -12.93
N GLU A 4 3.37 -2.81 -12.18
CA GLU A 4 3.40 -3.37 -10.82
C GLU A 4 2.47 -2.59 -9.89
N GLU A 5 2.46 -1.27 -10.01
CA GLU A 5 1.60 -0.39 -9.20
C GLU A 5 0.13 -0.62 -9.52
N ILE A 6 -0.19 -0.76 -10.80
CA ILE A 6 -1.57 -1.04 -11.24
C ILE A 6 -2.03 -2.39 -10.68
N ARG A 7 -1.19 -3.41 -10.78
CA ARG A 7 -1.51 -4.75 -10.28
C ARG A 7 -1.77 -4.75 -8.78
N ILE A 8 -0.92 -4.07 -8.00
CA ILE A 8 -1.09 -4.04 -6.55
C ILE A 8 -2.32 -3.23 -6.15
N ILE A 9 -2.62 -2.13 -6.85
CA ILE A 9 -3.81 -1.33 -6.59
C ILE A 9 -5.07 -2.15 -6.86
N GLU A 10 -5.11 -2.90 -7.95
CA GLU A 10 -6.26 -3.75 -8.28
C GLU A 10 -6.45 -4.85 -7.22
N ALA A 11 -5.36 -5.46 -6.76
CA ALA A 11 -5.42 -6.47 -5.72
C ALA A 11 -5.88 -5.87 -4.38
N LEU A 12 -5.39 -4.71 -4.01
CA LEU A 12 -5.77 -4.03 -2.78
C LEU A 12 -7.23 -3.56 -2.82
N ALA A 13 -7.74 -3.21 -3.98
CA ALA A 13 -9.14 -2.82 -4.13
C ALA A 13 -10.10 -3.94 -3.72
N GLY A 14 -9.66 -5.21 -3.82
CA GLY A 14 -10.42 -6.36 -3.39
C GLY A 14 -10.19 -6.78 -1.93
N CYS A 15 -9.28 -6.11 -1.23
CA CYS A 15 -9.00 -6.43 0.17
C CYS A 15 -10.03 -5.82 1.11
N SER A 16 -10.16 -6.44 2.30
CA SER A 16 -11.01 -5.91 3.37
C SER A 16 -10.23 -4.90 4.20
N PHE A 17 -10.78 -3.71 4.30
CA PHE A 17 -10.22 -2.63 5.13
C PHE A 17 -11.25 -2.19 6.17
N VAL A 18 -10.77 -1.56 7.23
CA VAL A 18 -11.67 -0.91 8.19
C VAL A 18 -12.41 0.22 7.48
N PRO A 19 -13.77 0.27 7.55
CA PRO A 19 -14.54 1.32 6.90
C PRO A 19 -14.08 2.73 7.33
N GLY A 20 -13.89 3.60 6.35
CA GLY A 20 -13.45 4.98 6.60
C GLY A 20 -11.99 5.14 6.94
N SER A 21 -11.19 4.07 6.91
CA SER A 21 -9.76 4.16 7.20
C SER A 21 -8.99 4.88 6.10
N SER A 22 -7.85 5.48 6.46
CA SER A 22 -6.98 6.15 5.50
C SER A 22 -6.47 5.22 4.39
N PRO A 23 -6.03 3.97 4.69
CA PRO A 23 -5.63 3.04 3.63
C PRO A 23 -6.75 2.77 2.63
N LYS A 24 -7.97 2.59 3.08
CA LYS A 24 -9.13 2.36 2.21
C LYS A 24 -9.36 3.53 1.26
N ARG A 25 -9.35 4.75 1.80
CA ARG A 25 -9.51 5.97 0.99
C ARG A 25 -8.41 6.11 -0.03
N PHE A 26 -7.18 5.86 0.37
CA PHE A 26 -6.01 5.96 -0.49
C PHE A 26 -6.10 5.00 -1.67
N VAL A 27 -6.39 3.73 -1.41
CA VAL A 27 -6.53 2.71 -2.45
C VAL A 27 -7.68 3.06 -3.39
N ARG A 28 -8.79 3.55 -2.83
CA ARG A 28 -9.96 3.95 -3.62
C ARG A 28 -9.62 5.12 -4.56
N GLN A 29 -8.88 6.11 -4.07
CA GLN A 29 -8.43 7.23 -4.90
C GLN A 29 -7.53 6.75 -6.03
N LEU A 30 -6.59 5.86 -5.74
CA LEU A 30 -5.68 5.34 -6.76
C LEU A 30 -6.40 4.49 -7.79
N SER A 31 -7.39 3.70 -7.39
CA SER A 31 -8.12 2.83 -8.33
C SER A 31 -9.01 3.63 -9.29
N SER A 32 -9.44 4.84 -8.90
CA SER A 32 -10.21 5.72 -9.77
C SER A 32 -9.34 6.74 -10.52
N ARG A 33 -8.04 6.77 -10.23
CA ARG A 33 -7.11 7.72 -10.86
C ARG A 33 -6.70 7.26 -12.26
N ASP A 34 -6.38 8.22 -13.12
CA ASP A 34 -5.82 7.93 -14.44
C ASP A 34 -4.51 7.13 -14.29
N ARG A 35 -4.47 5.96 -14.93
CA ARG A 35 -3.32 5.06 -14.88
C ARG A 35 -2.09 5.62 -15.59
N ALA A 36 -2.27 6.63 -16.44
CA ALA A 36 -1.17 7.31 -17.10
C ALA A 36 -0.40 8.25 -16.16
N LYS A 37 -1.01 8.66 -15.05
CA LYS A 37 -0.36 9.55 -14.10
C LYS A 37 0.59 8.78 -13.18
N ALA A 38 1.82 9.27 -13.05
CA ALA A 38 2.80 8.70 -12.14
C ALA A 38 2.47 9.03 -10.69
N LEU A 39 2.81 8.12 -9.79
CA LEU A 39 2.71 8.36 -8.36
C LEU A 39 3.93 9.17 -7.89
N THR A 40 3.73 10.01 -6.87
CA THR A 40 4.84 10.65 -6.17
C THR A 40 5.59 9.60 -5.37
N ASP A 41 6.83 9.89 -4.98
CA ASP A 41 7.62 8.98 -4.15
C ASP A 41 6.90 8.66 -2.82
N ARG A 42 6.28 9.68 -2.22
CA ARG A 42 5.52 9.53 -0.99
C ARG A 42 4.30 8.62 -1.17
N GLN A 43 3.56 8.82 -2.24
CA GLN A 43 2.41 7.97 -2.58
C GLN A 43 2.84 6.53 -2.83
N ARG A 44 3.93 6.34 -3.56
CA ARG A 44 4.48 5.02 -3.85
C ARG A 44 4.91 4.31 -2.58
N ALA A 45 5.62 4.99 -1.70
CA ALA A 45 6.04 4.42 -0.41
C ALA A 45 4.84 3.99 0.44
N TYR A 46 3.81 4.81 0.48
CA TYR A 46 2.59 4.50 1.23
C TYR A 46 1.85 3.30 0.62
N LEU A 47 1.75 3.26 -0.71
CA LEU A 47 1.11 2.15 -1.41
C LEU A 47 1.77 0.81 -1.05
N TRP A 48 3.09 0.73 -1.11
CA TRP A 48 3.80 -0.51 -0.80
C TRP A 48 3.75 -0.87 0.68
N ALA A 49 3.71 0.13 1.57
CA ALA A 49 3.49 -0.10 2.99
C ALA A 49 2.10 -0.69 3.26
N ILE A 50 1.07 -0.19 2.57
CA ILE A 50 -0.28 -0.77 2.64
C ILE A 50 -0.26 -2.21 2.14
N ALA A 51 0.36 -2.45 0.99
CA ALA A 51 0.44 -3.78 0.40
C ALA A 51 1.09 -4.77 1.37
N TRP A 52 2.17 -4.38 2.02
CA TRP A 52 2.83 -5.23 3.01
C TRP A 52 1.95 -5.48 4.23
N SER A 53 1.24 -4.48 4.72
CA SER A 53 0.35 -4.61 5.88
C SER A 53 -0.81 -5.56 5.60
N TRP A 54 -1.31 -5.62 4.36
CA TRP A 54 -2.40 -6.49 3.95
C TRP A 54 -1.93 -7.71 3.16
N ARG A 55 -0.67 -8.09 3.27
CA ARG A 55 -0.05 -9.17 2.49
C ARG A 55 -0.77 -10.51 2.58
N ARG A 56 -1.44 -10.78 3.70
CA ARG A 56 -2.17 -12.05 3.88
C ARG A 56 -3.36 -12.19 2.93
N GLN A 57 -3.86 -11.08 2.41
CA GLN A 57 -4.97 -11.05 1.46
C GLN A 57 -4.51 -10.94 0.01
N LEU A 58 -3.20 -10.95 -0.23
CA LEU A 58 -2.63 -10.77 -1.56
C LEU A 58 -2.09 -12.09 -2.12
N PRO A 59 -2.07 -12.25 -3.47
CA PRO A 59 -1.36 -13.37 -4.10
C PRO A 59 0.12 -13.36 -3.75
N GLN A 60 0.74 -14.52 -3.75
CA GLN A 60 2.13 -14.70 -3.32
C GLN A 60 3.12 -13.86 -4.13
N ASP A 61 2.95 -13.75 -5.44
CA ASP A 61 3.82 -12.94 -6.29
C ASP A 61 3.78 -11.47 -5.91
N LEU A 62 2.61 -10.96 -5.53
CA LEU A 62 2.46 -9.58 -5.08
C LEU A 62 3.00 -9.38 -3.66
N VAL A 63 2.91 -10.40 -2.81
CA VAL A 63 3.51 -10.37 -1.46
C VAL A 63 5.03 -10.21 -1.56
N GLU A 64 5.67 -10.98 -2.42
CA GLU A 64 7.12 -10.90 -2.62
C GLU A 64 7.52 -9.54 -3.15
N LEU A 65 6.77 -9.01 -4.10
CA LEU A 65 7.00 -7.69 -4.65
C LEU A 65 6.81 -6.60 -3.61
N ALA A 66 5.77 -6.70 -2.79
CA ALA A 66 5.52 -5.75 -1.71
C ALA A 66 6.64 -5.77 -0.67
N ARG A 67 7.15 -6.94 -0.35
CA ARG A 67 8.28 -7.08 0.56
C ARG A 67 9.52 -6.37 0.03
N GLU A 68 9.83 -6.56 -1.24
CA GLU A 68 10.97 -5.92 -1.88
C GLU A 68 10.82 -4.40 -1.89
N LYS A 69 9.65 -3.90 -2.28
CA LYS A 69 9.42 -2.46 -2.43
C LYS A 69 9.26 -1.73 -1.09
N SER A 70 8.69 -2.39 -0.07
CA SER A 70 8.47 -1.79 1.24
C SER A 70 9.63 -2.02 2.21
N GLY A 71 10.54 -2.92 1.88
CA GLY A 71 11.59 -3.33 2.80
C GLY A 71 11.07 -4.13 3.99
N GLY A 72 9.87 -4.70 3.88
CA GLY A 72 9.24 -5.46 4.96
C GLY A 72 8.64 -4.59 6.06
N VAL A 73 8.42 -3.31 5.79
CA VAL A 73 7.84 -2.35 6.75
C VAL A 73 6.43 -1.98 6.30
N GLY A 74 5.45 -2.26 7.14
CA GLY A 74 4.05 -1.89 6.90
C GLY A 74 3.68 -0.59 7.61
N ILE A 75 2.42 -0.21 7.45
CA ILE A 75 1.87 1.01 8.07
C ILE A 75 1.99 0.95 9.59
N ARG A 76 1.65 -0.20 10.18
CA ARG A 76 1.68 -0.37 11.64
C ARG A 76 3.10 -0.22 12.20
N GLY A 77 4.09 -0.74 11.48
CA GLY A 77 5.49 -0.58 11.86
C GLY A 77 5.91 0.89 11.85
N ARG A 78 5.48 1.64 10.84
CA ARG A 78 5.75 3.07 10.76
C ARG A 78 5.09 3.84 11.89
N GLN A 79 3.86 3.49 12.24
CA GLN A 79 3.14 4.12 13.37
C GLN A 79 3.82 3.82 14.70
N ILE A 80 4.24 2.58 14.91
CA ILE A 80 4.97 2.18 16.13
C ILE A 80 6.28 2.96 16.24
N ASN A 81 7.03 3.06 15.17
CA ASN A 81 8.29 3.81 15.15
C ASN A 81 8.06 5.29 15.44
N LYS A 82 7.01 5.86 14.87
CA LYS A 82 6.64 7.25 15.11
C LYS A 82 6.25 7.47 16.56
N ALA A 83 5.50 6.56 17.16
CA ALA A 83 5.12 6.63 18.57
C ALA A 83 6.34 6.56 19.49
N ARG A 84 7.30 5.69 19.17
CA ARG A 84 8.55 5.60 19.92
C ARG A 84 9.38 6.87 19.81
N ALA A 85 9.43 7.45 18.63
CA ALA A 85 10.15 8.72 18.42
C ALA A 85 9.50 9.87 19.18
N ALA A 86 8.18 9.81 19.37
CA ALA A 86 7.43 10.82 20.13
C ALA A 86 7.54 10.60 21.64
N ALA A 87 7.83 9.40 22.06
CA ALA A 87 8.00 9.08 23.45
C ALA A 87 9.41 9.41 23.94
#